data_ba10d3128c687b8bb406f8c9686118df
#
_entry.id   ba10d3128c687b8bb406f8c9686118df
#
_cell.length_a   1.000
_cell.length_b   1.000
_cell.length_c   1.000
_cell.angle_alpha   90.00
_cell.angle_beta   90.00
_cell.angle_gamma   90.00
#
_symmetry.space_group_name_H-M   'P 1'
#
loop_
_entity.id
_entity.type
_entity.pdbx_description
1 polymer ?
#
loop_
_entity_poly.entity_id
_entity_poly.type
_entity_poly.pdbx_seq_one_letter_code
_entity_poly.pdbx_strand_id
1 'polypeptide(L)'
;MSGVRSEEEIYMMHQAAYRYCRPEASIKFDTYHVEGRTIVVATVPPSDKRPICAIGEDEKQRAYIRIADENIVASPVHLAIWRESQNPQGIMMTYTETVQKLLEALQGQQITLNQLVRRSAIPRHKVITLLARLIRFHVVQWDYAEQQFLFSLCQQGK
;
A
#
# COMPACT_ATOMS: atom_id res chain seq x y z
N MET A 1 -2.85 11.72 26.77
CA MET A 1 -1.74 12.03 25.83
C MET A 1 -0.43 12.02 26.60
N SER A 2 0.60 11.31 26.11
CA SER A 2 1.97 11.39 26.62
C SER A 2 2.67 12.53 25.89
N GLY A 3 3.32 13.46 26.62
CA GLY A 3 4.10 14.54 26.01
C GLY A 3 5.51 14.05 25.65
N VAL A 4 6.16 14.74 24.71
CA VAL A 4 7.58 14.54 24.36
C VAL A 4 8.44 15.17 25.45
N ARG A 5 9.50 14.48 25.88
CA ARG A 5 10.34 14.92 27.01
C ARG A 5 11.52 15.77 26.58
N SER A 6 12.00 15.63 25.34
CA SER A 6 13.17 16.38 24.85
C SER A 6 13.20 16.51 23.32
N GLU A 7 14.02 17.45 22.82
CA GLU A 7 14.33 17.57 21.39
C GLU A 7 15.06 16.34 20.82
N GLU A 8 15.68 15.53 21.68
CA GLU A 8 16.36 14.29 21.29
C GLU A 8 15.38 13.28 20.64
N GLU A 9 14.13 13.24 21.07
CA GLU A 9 13.14 12.36 20.46
C GLU A 9 12.83 12.74 19.00
N ILE A 10 12.78 14.06 18.70
CA ILE A 10 12.63 14.56 17.32
C ILE A 10 13.85 14.18 16.48
N TYR A 11 15.06 14.36 17.04
CA TYR A 11 16.28 13.96 16.37
C TYR A 11 16.31 12.45 16.08
N MET A 12 15.94 11.61 17.04
CA MET A 12 15.86 10.16 16.85
C MET A 12 14.86 9.77 15.75
N MET A 13 13.71 10.42 15.66
CA MET A 13 12.74 10.18 14.60
C MET A 13 13.29 10.56 13.22
N HIS A 14 13.98 11.69 13.11
CA HIS A 14 14.68 12.08 11.88
C HIS A 14 15.73 11.05 11.47
N GLN A 15 16.57 10.65 12.41
CA GLN A 15 17.60 9.64 12.15
C GLN A 15 17.00 8.29 11.75
N ALA A 16 15.90 7.87 12.38
CA ALA A 16 15.20 6.64 12.04
C ALA A 16 14.65 6.71 10.60
N ALA A 17 14.02 7.80 10.20
CA ALA A 17 13.51 7.99 8.84
C ALA A 17 14.65 7.97 7.82
N TYR A 18 15.74 8.67 8.06
CA TYR A 18 16.93 8.68 7.20
C TYR A 18 17.58 7.31 7.08
N ARG A 19 17.74 6.61 8.19
CA ARG A 19 18.45 5.33 8.23
C ARG A 19 17.63 4.17 7.67
N TYR A 20 16.34 4.14 7.99
CA TYR A 20 15.51 2.97 7.73
C TYR A 20 14.47 3.14 6.61
N CYS A 21 14.27 4.33 6.05
CA CYS A 21 13.34 4.49 4.92
C CYS A 21 14.07 4.53 3.57
N ARG A 22 13.54 3.81 2.59
CA ARG A 22 14.03 3.83 1.19
C ARG A 22 12.85 3.90 0.20
N PRO A 23 12.84 4.88 -0.71
CA PRO A 23 13.63 6.12 -0.63
C PRO A 23 13.41 6.88 0.68
N GLU A 24 14.24 7.88 0.97
CA GLU A 24 14.13 8.69 2.18
C GLU A 24 12.75 9.34 2.29
N ALA A 25 12.16 9.27 3.50
CA ALA A 25 10.89 9.89 3.80
C ALA A 25 11.11 11.35 4.22
N SER A 26 10.42 12.28 3.56
CA SER A 26 10.38 13.68 4.00
C SER A 26 9.41 13.81 5.18
N ILE A 27 9.93 14.25 6.32
CA ILE A 27 9.14 14.46 7.54
C ILE A 27 9.40 15.86 8.06
N LYS A 28 8.32 16.58 8.41
CA LYS A 28 8.39 17.88 9.10
C LYS A 28 7.89 17.69 10.51
N PHE A 29 8.56 18.32 11.47
CA PHE A 29 8.16 18.29 12.87
C PHE A 29 7.81 19.70 13.34
N ASP A 30 6.63 19.83 13.94
CA ASP A 30 6.16 21.03 14.61
C ASP A 30 5.95 20.73 16.09
N THR A 31 6.35 21.66 16.97
CA THR A 31 6.26 21.50 18.42
C THR A 31 5.22 22.47 18.98
N TYR A 32 4.31 21.96 19.78
CA TYR A 32 3.25 22.72 20.45
C TYR A 32 3.29 22.50 21.95
N HIS A 33 2.95 23.54 22.70
CA HIS A 33 2.79 23.46 24.14
C HIS A 33 1.30 23.54 24.49
N VAL A 34 0.76 22.45 25.02
CA VAL A 34 -0.65 22.33 25.40
C VAL A 34 -0.74 21.81 26.82
N GLU A 35 -1.40 22.57 27.72
CA GLU A 35 -1.60 22.21 29.13
C GLU A 35 -0.31 21.81 29.87
N GLY A 36 0.78 22.57 29.64
CA GLY A 36 2.08 22.31 30.27
C GLY A 36 2.83 21.07 29.71
N ARG A 37 2.35 20.50 28.60
CA ARG A 37 2.98 19.37 27.91
C ARG A 37 3.46 19.76 26.52
N THR A 38 4.60 19.26 26.13
CA THR A 38 5.11 19.41 24.75
C THR A 38 4.56 18.32 23.88
N ILE A 39 3.89 18.69 22.80
CA ILE A 39 3.35 17.78 21.77
C ILE A 39 4.14 18.01 20.50
N VAL A 40 4.62 16.94 19.88
CA VAL A 40 5.27 16.97 18.56
C VAL A 40 4.31 16.43 17.52
N VAL A 41 4.10 17.20 16.46
CA VAL A 41 3.33 16.79 15.29
C VAL A 41 4.30 16.48 14.16
N ALA A 42 4.31 15.22 13.72
CA ALA A 42 5.07 14.79 12.56
C ALA A 42 4.18 14.82 11.32
N THR A 43 4.50 15.67 10.36
CA THR A 43 3.80 15.76 9.08
C THR A 43 4.60 15.06 8.00
N VAL A 44 4.01 14.03 7.39
CA VAL A 44 4.61 13.26 6.29
C VAL A 44 3.84 13.58 5.02
N PRO A 45 4.37 14.43 4.12
CA PRO A 45 3.69 14.75 2.88
C PRO A 45 3.65 13.55 1.93
N PRO A 46 2.68 13.50 1.00
CA PRO A 46 2.69 12.51 -0.09
C PRO A 46 4.01 12.56 -0.85
N SER A 47 4.55 11.39 -1.18
CA SER A 47 5.79 11.27 -1.96
C SER A 47 5.48 10.82 -3.38
N ASP A 48 6.16 11.43 -4.37
CA ASP A 48 6.13 10.98 -5.76
C ASP A 48 6.95 9.70 -5.96
N LYS A 49 7.87 9.42 -5.03
CA LYS A 49 8.73 8.23 -5.04
C LYS A 49 8.10 7.09 -4.24
N ARG A 50 6.98 6.55 -4.69
CA ARG A 50 6.29 5.43 -4.04
C ARG A 50 6.73 4.07 -4.60
N PRO A 51 6.78 3.01 -3.78
CA PRO A 51 6.57 3.00 -2.33
C PRO A 51 7.79 3.45 -1.54
N ILE A 52 7.58 4.09 -0.39
CA ILE A 52 8.62 4.23 0.62
C ILE A 52 8.60 2.95 1.46
N CYS A 53 9.74 2.27 1.52
CA CYS A 53 9.89 1.02 2.25
C CYS A 53 10.68 1.26 3.54
N ALA A 54 10.30 0.58 4.61
CA ALA A 54 11.11 0.46 5.81
C ALA A 54 12.06 -0.73 5.66
N ILE A 55 13.31 -0.56 6.12
CA ILE A 55 14.30 -1.63 6.23
C ILE A 55 14.11 -2.26 7.60
N GLY A 56 13.77 -3.55 7.63
CA GLY A 56 13.67 -4.32 8.87
C GLY A 56 15.05 -4.76 9.40
N GLU A 57 15.07 -5.36 10.59
CA GLU A 57 16.28 -5.94 11.20
C GLU A 57 16.87 -7.08 10.35
N ASP A 58 16.03 -7.74 9.55
CA ASP A 58 16.41 -8.76 8.58
C ASP A 58 16.88 -8.19 7.23
N GLU A 59 17.19 -6.87 7.19
CA GLU A 59 17.61 -6.10 6.01
C GLU A 59 16.60 -6.10 4.85
N LYS A 60 15.41 -6.66 5.03
CA LYS A 60 14.38 -6.67 3.99
C LYS A 60 13.61 -5.36 3.97
N GLN A 61 13.39 -4.88 2.76
CA GLN A 61 12.56 -3.70 2.51
C GLN A 61 11.08 -4.10 2.45
N ARG A 62 10.26 -3.45 3.28
CA ARG A 62 8.81 -3.64 3.32
C ARG A 62 8.09 -2.30 3.24
N ALA A 63 7.13 -2.21 2.35
CA ALA A 63 6.18 -1.10 2.36
C ALA A 63 4.98 -1.48 3.22
N TYR A 64 4.36 -0.48 3.84
CA TYR A 64 3.22 -0.66 4.71
C TYR A 64 2.05 0.18 4.23
N ILE A 65 0.85 -0.30 4.50
CA ILE A 65 -0.40 0.44 4.36
C ILE A 65 -1.10 0.51 5.72
N ARG A 66 -1.82 1.59 5.96
CA ARG A 66 -2.63 1.74 7.17
C ARG A 66 -4.03 1.23 6.90
N ILE A 67 -4.48 0.28 7.70
CA ILE A 67 -5.85 -0.24 7.68
C ILE A 67 -6.39 -0.09 9.10
N ALA A 68 -7.41 0.73 9.28
CA ALA A 68 -7.91 1.14 10.58
C ALA A 68 -6.77 1.63 11.51
N ASP A 69 -6.44 0.90 12.55
CA ASP A 69 -5.40 1.22 13.53
C ASP A 69 -4.12 0.37 13.39
N GLU A 70 -4.03 -0.48 12.37
CA GLU A 70 -2.89 -1.36 12.14
C GLU A 70 -2.04 -0.97 10.92
N ASN A 71 -0.73 -1.20 11.02
CA ASN A 71 0.19 -1.08 9.89
C ASN A 71 0.41 -2.48 9.28
N ILE A 72 -0.14 -2.69 8.11
CA ILE A 72 -0.11 -3.98 7.41
C ILE A 72 0.94 -3.93 6.29
N VAL A 73 1.72 -5.01 6.16
CA VAL A 73 2.68 -5.14 5.05
C VAL A 73 1.92 -5.14 3.72
N ALA A 74 2.29 -4.23 2.83
CA ALA A 74 1.66 -4.11 1.52
C ALA A 74 1.82 -5.39 0.70
N SER A 75 0.74 -5.85 0.08
CA SER A 75 0.78 -7.03 -0.78
C SER A 75 1.53 -6.74 -2.09
N PRO A 76 1.96 -7.78 -2.83
CA PRO A 76 2.55 -7.60 -4.16
C PRO A 76 1.66 -6.83 -5.14
N VAL A 77 0.33 -6.89 -4.97
CA VAL A 77 -0.62 -6.13 -5.78
C VAL A 77 -0.54 -4.64 -5.48
N HIS A 78 -0.44 -4.24 -4.20
CA HIS A 78 -0.26 -2.83 -3.81
C HIS A 78 1.05 -2.25 -4.36
N LEU A 79 2.14 -3.03 -4.30
CA LEU A 79 3.41 -2.62 -4.90
C LEU A 79 3.29 -2.42 -6.42
N ALA A 80 2.52 -3.26 -7.10
CA ALA A 80 2.25 -3.11 -8.53
C ALA A 80 1.39 -1.88 -8.83
N ILE A 81 0.35 -1.59 -8.01
CA ILE A 81 -0.47 -0.38 -8.13
C ILE A 81 0.41 0.88 -8.06
N TRP A 82 1.32 0.96 -7.09
CA TRP A 82 2.21 2.12 -6.94
C TRP A 82 3.20 2.27 -8.10
N ARG A 83 3.76 1.16 -8.63
CA ARG A 83 4.63 1.20 -9.81
C ARG A 83 3.87 1.70 -11.06
N GLU A 84 2.70 1.15 -11.31
CA GLU A 84 1.85 1.56 -12.44
C GLU A 84 1.40 3.03 -12.31
N SER A 85 1.27 3.56 -11.09
CA SER A 85 0.89 4.96 -10.88
C SER A 85 1.98 5.96 -11.25
N GLN A 86 3.22 5.52 -11.34
CA GLN A 86 4.36 6.34 -11.74
C GLN A 86 4.56 6.40 -13.25
N ASN A 87 3.77 5.65 -14.03
CA ASN A 87 3.89 5.66 -15.47
C ASN A 87 3.27 6.96 -16.06
N PRO A 88 4.10 7.87 -16.62
CA PRO A 88 3.62 9.16 -17.15
C PRO A 88 2.71 9.00 -18.38
N GLN A 89 2.78 7.87 -19.09
CA GLN A 89 1.93 7.56 -20.23
C GLN A 89 0.55 7.05 -19.85
N GLY A 90 0.27 6.95 -18.55
CA GLY A 90 -0.96 6.38 -18.06
C GLY A 90 -1.01 4.85 -18.20
N ILE A 91 -2.20 4.29 -17.97
CA ILE A 91 -2.42 2.84 -18.07
C ILE A 91 -3.38 2.60 -19.23
N MET A 92 -2.92 1.84 -20.20
CA MET A 92 -3.79 1.23 -21.19
C MET A 92 -4.04 -0.22 -20.83
N MET A 93 -5.28 -0.66 -20.95
CA MET A 93 -5.63 -2.07 -20.79
C MET A 93 -6.44 -2.53 -21.98
N THR A 94 -5.92 -3.54 -22.65
CA THR A 94 -6.64 -4.22 -23.72
C THR A 94 -7.43 -5.37 -23.12
N TYR A 95 -8.69 -5.50 -23.48
CA TYR A 95 -9.52 -6.65 -23.09
C TYR A 95 -9.07 -7.88 -23.87
N THR A 96 -8.44 -8.81 -23.17
CA THR A 96 -7.90 -10.04 -23.73
C THR A 96 -8.58 -11.25 -23.10
N GLU A 97 -8.45 -12.43 -23.69
CA GLU A 97 -8.90 -13.70 -23.09
C GLU A 97 -8.33 -13.89 -21.66
N THR A 98 -7.09 -13.45 -21.42
CA THR A 98 -6.48 -13.52 -20.08
C THR A 98 -7.21 -12.62 -19.07
N VAL A 99 -7.62 -11.42 -19.47
CA VAL A 99 -8.41 -10.53 -18.62
C VAL A 99 -9.79 -11.14 -18.37
N GLN A 100 -10.43 -11.67 -19.39
CA GLN A 100 -11.71 -12.36 -19.26
C GLN A 100 -11.66 -13.49 -18.24
N LYS A 101 -10.69 -14.40 -18.35
CA LYS A 101 -10.48 -15.52 -17.39
C LYS A 101 -10.29 -15.02 -15.95
N LEU A 102 -9.57 -13.91 -15.80
CA LEU A 102 -9.37 -13.32 -14.46
C LEU A 102 -10.69 -12.79 -13.87
N LEU A 103 -11.49 -12.08 -14.68
CA LEU A 103 -12.79 -11.53 -14.26
C LEU A 103 -13.78 -12.66 -13.95
N GLU A 104 -13.83 -13.71 -14.76
CA GLU A 104 -14.65 -14.90 -14.50
C GLU A 104 -14.29 -15.57 -13.17
N ALA A 105 -12.99 -15.66 -12.85
CA ALA A 105 -12.54 -16.22 -11.58
C ALA A 105 -12.91 -15.37 -10.35
N LEU A 106 -13.23 -14.08 -10.54
CA LEU A 106 -13.66 -13.14 -9.49
C LEU A 106 -15.18 -13.06 -9.35
N GLN A 107 -15.96 -13.65 -10.27
CA GLN A 107 -17.43 -13.52 -10.26
C GLN A 107 -18.05 -14.05 -8.97
N GLY A 108 -18.89 -13.22 -8.34
CA GLY A 108 -19.75 -13.59 -7.21
C GLY A 108 -19.02 -13.92 -5.90
N GLN A 109 -17.73 -13.59 -5.79
CA GLN A 109 -16.96 -13.96 -4.60
C GLN A 109 -15.80 -13.01 -4.30
N GLN A 110 -15.36 -13.05 -3.04
CA GLN A 110 -14.11 -12.45 -2.56
C GLN A 110 -13.07 -13.56 -2.42
N ILE A 111 -11.91 -13.42 -3.06
CA ILE A 111 -10.88 -14.45 -3.05
C ILE A 111 -9.49 -13.85 -2.87
N THR A 112 -8.58 -14.63 -2.31
CA THR A 112 -7.18 -14.24 -2.13
C THR A 112 -6.40 -14.31 -3.45
N LEU A 113 -5.26 -13.61 -3.50
CA LEU A 113 -4.34 -13.70 -4.64
C LEU A 113 -3.96 -15.15 -4.99
N ASN A 114 -3.72 -15.98 -3.98
CA ASN A 114 -3.33 -17.39 -4.21
C ASN A 114 -4.48 -18.21 -4.82
N GLN A 115 -5.70 -18.00 -4.34
CA GLN A 115 -6.90 -18.65 -4.91
C GLN A 115 -7.13 -18.19 -6.35
N LEU A 116 -6.97 -16.89 -6.61
CA LEU A 116 -7.15 -16.33 -7.95
C LEU A 116 -6.14 -16.90 -8.95
N VAL A 117 -4.86 -17.01 -8.57
CA VAL A 117 -3.82 -17.64 -9.40
C VAL A 117 -4.17 -19.08 -9.73
N ARG A 118 -4.63 -19.86 -8.75
CA ARG A 118 -5.02 -21.26 -8.96
C ARG A 118 -6.23 -21.40 -9.87
N ARG A 119 -7.27 -20.57 -9.70
CA ARG A 119 -8.52 -20.66 -10.47
C ARG A 119 -8.38 -20.19 -11.90
N SER A 120 -7.67 -19.06 -12.09
CA SER A 120 -7.49 -18.50 -13.43
C SER A 120 -6.47 -19.26 -14.27
N ALA A 121 -5.63 -20.09 -13.67
CA ALA A 121 -4.48 -20.76 -14.29
C ALA A 121 -3.52 -19.76 -14.99
N ILE A 122 -3.52 -18.49 -14.54
CA ILE A 122 -2.65 -17.44 -15.06
C ILE A 122 -1.38 -17.37 -14.19
N PRO A 123 -0.19 -17.18 -14.78
CA PRO A 123 1.03 -17.00 -14.00
C PRO A 123 0.91 -15.85 -12.99
N ARG A 124 1.39 -16.08 -11.76
CA ARG A 124 1.24 -15.17 -10.61
C ARG A 124 1.61 -13.71 -10.92
N HIS A 125 2.73 -13.48 -11.60
CA HIS A 125 3.18 -12.14 -11.95
C HIS A 125 2.20 -11.41 -12.87
N LYS A 126 1.58 -12.14 -13.82
CA LYS A 126 0.54 -11.58 -14.69
C LYS A 126 -0.73 -11.26 -13.93
N VAL A 127 -1.16 -12.13 -13.00
CA VAL A 127 -2.32 -11.86 -12.12
C VAL A 127 -2.10 -10.60 -11.31
N ILE A 128 -0.92 -10.42 -10.71
CA ILE A 128 -0.57 -9.22 -9.94
C ILE A 128 -0.68 -7.96 -10.80
N THR A 129 -0.09 -7.96 -11.98
CA THR A 129 -0.13 -6.80 -12.90
C THR A 129 -1.56 -6.49 -13.36
N LEU A 130 -2.33 -7.50 -13.73
CA LEU A 130 -3.72 -7.34 -14.16
C LEU A 130 -4.60 -6.84 -13.02
N LEU A 131 -4.48 -7.40 -11.81
CA LEU A 131 -5.20 -6.91 -10.64
C LEU A 131 -4.88 -5.44 -10.36
N ALA A 132 -3.60 -5.06 -10.38
CA ALA A 132 -3.20 -3.68 -10.15
C ALA A 132 -3.86 -2.72 -11.14
N ARG A 133 -3.94 -3.07 -12.40
CA ARG A 133 -4.61 -2.29 -13.44
C ARG A 133 -6.12 -2.25 -13.25
N LEU A 134 -6.75 -3.40 -13.03
CA LEU A 134 -8.20 -3.49 -12.81
C LEU A 134 -8.66 -2.71 -11.58
N ILE A 135 -7.86 -2.69 -10.51
CA ILE A 135 -8.12 -1.87 -9.33
C ILE A 135 -8.06 -0.39 -9.67
N ARG A 136 -7.07 0.05 -10.44
CA ARG A 136 -6.98 1.44 -10.87
C ARG A 136 -8.10 1.89 -11.82
N PHE A 137 -8.66 0.98 -12.59
CA PHE A 137 -9.86 1.23 -13.41
C PHE A 137 -11.17 1.05 -12.63
N HIS A 138 -11.12 0.82 -11.31
CA HIS A 138 -12.31 0.60 -10.47
C HIS A 138 -13.19 -0.57 -10.94
N VAL A 139 -12.59 -1.57 -11.60
CA VAL A 139 -13.27 -2.82 -11.99
C VAL A 139 -13.18 -3.85 -10.87
N VAL A 140 -12.05 -3.87 -10.18
CA VAL A 140 -11.78 -4.73 -9.03
C VAL A 140 -11.52 -3.86 -7.81
N GLN A 141 -11.98 -4.31 -6.67
CA GLN A 141 -11.69 -3.75 -5.36
C GLN A 141 -10.96 -4.79 -4.50
N TRP A 142 -10.31 -4.32 -3.46
CA TRP A 142 -9.69 -5.16 -2.45
C TRP A 142 -10.25 -4.82 -1.07
N ASP A 143 -10.20 -5.80 -0.20
CA ASP A 143 -10.53 -5.69 1.21
C ASP A 143 -9.47 -6.42 2.04
N TYR A 144 -9.45 -6.18 3.34
CA TYR A 144 -8.55 -6.87 4.27
C TYR A 144 -9.36 -7.47 5.41
N ALA A 145 -9.48 -8.77 5.41
CA ALA A 145 -10.19 -9.52 6.43
C ALA A 145 -9.41 -10.80 6.77
N GLU A 146 -9.51 -11.24 8.03
CA GLU A 146 -8.84 -12.46 8.50
C GLU A 146 -7.33 -12.49 8.18
N GLN A 147 -6.67 -11.33 8.33
CA GLN A 147 -5.24 -11.13 8.04
C GLN A 147 -4.84 -11.42 6.57
N GLN A 148 -5.79 -11.32 5.64
CA GLN A 148 -5.55 -11.58 4.22
C GLN A 148 -6.16 -10.48 3.35
N PHE A 149 -5.50 -10.18 2.22
CA PHE A 149 -6.08 -9.34 1.18
C PHE A 149 -7.01 -10.19 0.30
N LEU A 150 -8.24 -9.73 0.18
CA LEU A 150 -9.29 -10.31 -0.64
C LEU A 150 -9.58 -9.39 -1.82
N PHE A 151 -9.87 -9.97 -2.96
CA PHE A 151 -10.18 -9.25 -4.19
C PHE A 151 -11.56 -9.66 -4.68
N SER A 152 -12.34 -8.68 -5.15
CA SER A 152 -13.67 -8.89 -5.72
C SER A 152 -13.94 -7.89 -6.83
N LEU A 153 -14.94 -8.17 -7.66
CA LEU A 153 -15.43 -7.18 -8.61
C LEU A 153 -16.09 -6.02 -7.86
N CYS A 154 -15.89 -4.80 -8.34
CA CYS A 154 -16.66 -3.67 -7.85
C CYS A 154 -18.14 -3.90 -8.16
N GLN A 155 -19.01 -3.72 -7.17
CA GLN A 155 -20.44 -3.70 -7.41
C GLN A 155 -20.76 -2.43 -8.21
N GLN A 156 -21.22 -2.60 -9.43
CA GLN A 156 -21.78 -1.48 -10.18
C GLN A 156 -23.02 -1.05 -9.41
N GLY A 157 -22.97 0.14 -8.80
CA GLY A 157 -24.15 0.73 -8.18
C GLY A 157 -25.26 0.84 -9.22
N LYS A 158 -26.42 0.36 -8.84
CA LYS A 158 -27.67 0.59 -9.58
C LYS A 158 -28.01 2.07 -9.55
#